data_6347fbe80615e52eeb36660e2b64137b
#
_entry.id   6347fbe80615e52eeb36660e2b64137b
#
_cell.length_a   1.000
_cell.length_b   1.000
_cell.length_c   1.000
_cell.angle_alpha   90.00
_cell.angle_beta   90.00
_cell.angle_gamma   90.00
#
_symmetry.space_group_name_H-M   'P 1'
#
loop_
_entity.id
_entity.type
_entity.pdbx_description
1 polymer ?
#
loop_
_entity_poly.entity_id
_entity_poly.type
_entity_poly.pdbx_seq_one_letter_code
_entity_poly.pdbx_strand_id
1 'polypeptide(L)'
;VRYFGKEHAEEVMQLYRDYYYAYWEQKSADFPGLERQFIFHDLRYARVFKQIGEGFECFSSNPLKDIIRERVPGRSFRIEGNNQVDSLLSGMERTFDRFDKVAQRCAQLMPQLPEQYRCFFLDNLSAPCHYMAALSHSLYHFLRAYKYTEKRTKNLDLSIEYLEKAQEALYSTQHGVF
;
A
#
# COMPACT_ATOMS: atom_id res chain seq x y z
N VAL A 1 16.99 20.85 4.60
CA VAL A 1 17.58 21.81 5.54
C VAL A 1 16.62 22.96 5.84
N ARG A 2 15.90 23.47 4.82
CA ARG A 2 15.04 24.66 4.97
C ARG A 2 13.81 24.43 5.84
N TYR A 3 13.24 23.21 5.84
CA TYR A 3 11.99 22.89 6.54
C TYR A 3 12.17 22.10 7.84
N PHE A 4 13.22 21.25 7.97
CA PHE A 4 13.37 20.36 9.12
C PHE A 4 14.60 20.69 10.00
N GLY A 5 15.27 21.80 9.73
CA GLY A 5 16.55 22.13 10.35
C GLY A 5 17.70 21.23 9.88
N LYS A 6 18.93 21.62 10.23
CA LYS A 6 20.12 20.85 9.83
C LYS A 6 20.18 19.47 10.51
N GLU A 7 19.68 19.41 11.73
CA GLU A 7 19.74 18.22 12.60
C GLU A 7 18.94 17.04 12.04
N HIS A 8 17.73 17.32 11.50
CA HIS A 8 16.83 16.26 11.01
C HIS A 8 16.76 16.13 9.50
N ALA A 9 17.39 17.06 8.77
CA ALA A 9 17.24 17.11 7.30
C ALA A 9 17.78 15.85 6.61
N GLU A 10 18.87 15.28 7.10
CA GLU A 10 19.46 14.09 6.50
C GLU A 10 18.60 12.84 6.76
N GLU A 11 18.08 12.71 7.97
CA GLU A 11 17.20 11.61 8.35
C GLU A 11 15.86 11.65 7.59
N VAL A 12 15.24 12.83 7.51
CA VAL A 12 14.01 13.02 6.71
C VAL A 12 14.28 12.70 5.24
N MET A 13 15.41 13.15 4.69
CA MET A 13 15.76 12.83 3.30
C MET A 13 15.96 11.32 3.09
N GLN A 14 16.56 10.62 4.08
CA GLN A 14 16.70 9.18 4.00
C GLN A 14 15.36 8.46 4.07
N LEU A 15 14.44 8.93 4.93
CA LEU A 15 13.07 8.38 5.00
C LEU A 15 12.32 8.53 3.68
N TYR A 16 12.43 9.69 2.99
CA TYR A 16 11.87 9.86 1.65
C TYR A 16 12.47 8.88 0.65
N ARG A 17 13.78 8.67 0.68
CA ARG A 17 14.46 7.69 -0.19
C ARG A 17 13.94 6.29 0.08
N ASP A 18 13.85 5.89 1.35
CA ASP A 18 13.38 4.56 1.75
C ASP A 18 11.91 4.35 1.36
N TYR A 19 11.06 5.38 1.51
CA TYR A 19 9.67 5.36 1.06
C TYR A 19 9.57 5.16 -0.46
N TYR A 20 10.30 5.94 -1.23
CA TYR A 20 10.33 5.77 -2.68
C TYR A 20 10.95 4.44 -3.10
N TYR A 21 11.96 3.98 -2.39
CA TYR A 21 12.57 2.68 -2.65
C TYR A 21 11.61 1.51 -2.37
N ALA A 22 10.76 1.61 -1.36
CA ALA A 22 9.73 0.62 -1.08
C ALA A 22 8.77 0.42 -2.27
N TYR A 23 8.47 1.48 -3.03
CA TYR A 23 7.72 1.37 -4.28
C TYR A 23 8.54 0.75 -5.42
N TRP A 24 9.81 1.10 -5.53
CA TRP A 24 10.64 0.69 -6.66
C TRP A 24 10.99 -0.79 -6.65
N GLU A 25 11.11 -1.39 -5.48
CA GLU A 25 11.36 -2.82 -5.38
C GLU A 25 10.15 -3.70 -5.71
N GLN A 26 9.00 -3.11 -5.97
CA GLN A 26 7.88 -3.80 -6.60
C GLN A 26 8.20 -4.05 -8.08
N LYS A 27 9.28 -4.81 -8.33
CA LYS A 27 9.66 -5.21 -9.68
C LYS A 27 8.64 -6.17 -10.27
N SER A 28 8.69 -6.33 -11.56
CA SER A 28 7.86 -7.24 -12.35
C SER A 28 7.78 -8.67 -11.80
N ALA A 29 8.81 -9.14 -11.07
CA ALA A 29 8.81 -10.44 -10.40
C ALA A 29 7.81 -10.52 -9.25
N ASP A 30 7.59 -9.42 -8.52
CA ASP A 30 6.66 -9.35 -7.39
C ASP A 30 5.23 -9.04 -7.86
N PHE A 31 5.11 -8.23 -8.92
CA PHE A 31 3.85 -7.83 -9.52
C PHE A 31 3.94 -7.87 -11.05
N PRO A 32 3.81 -9.03 -11.68
CA PRO A 32 3.87 -9.16 -13.12
C PRO A 32 2.84 -8.26 -13.81
N GLY A 33 3.27 -7.42 -14.74
CA GLY A 33 2.41 -6.49 -15.48
C GLY A 33 2.10 -5.18 -14.75
N LEU A 34 2.66 -4.95 -13.55
CA LEU A 34 2.51 -3.71 -12.80
C LEU A 34 3.82 -2.88 -12.78
N GLU A 35 4.72 -3.14 -13.70
CA GLU A 35 6.01 -2.47 -13.75
C GLU A 35 5.90 -0.96 -13.94
N ARG A 36 6.68 -0.23 -13.15
CA ARG A 36 7.09 1.17 -13.40
C ARG A 36 6.00 2.26 -13.42
N GLN A 37 4.80 2.05 -12.92
CA GLN A 37 3.81 3.15 -12.89
C GLN A 37 3.64 3.69 -11.48
N PHE A 38 4.43 4.65 -11.16
CA PHE A 38 4.52 5.30 -9.86
C PHE A 38 3.21 5.97 -9.38
N ILE A 39 2.43 6.48 -10.30
CA ILE A 39 1.29 7.38 -10.02
C ILE A 39 0.00 6.62 -9.63
N PHE A 40 -0.05 5.29 -9.74
CA PHE A 40 -1.30 4.54 -9.62
C PHE A 40 -1.21 3.32 -8.71
N HIS A 41 -0.46 3.40 -7.59
CA HIS A 41 -0.33 2.27 -6.67
C HIS A 41 -1.66 1.75 -6.16
N ASP A 42 -2.55 2.64 -5.76
CA ASP A 42 -3.87 2.31 -5.23
C ASP A 42 -4.72 1.56 -6.26
N LEU A 43 -4.69 2.01 -7.50
CA LEU A 43 -5.39 1.34 -8.60
C LEU A 43 -4.80 -0.02 -8.95
N ARG A 44 -3.51 -0.26 -8.68
CA ARG A 44 -2.89 -1.56 -8.85
C ARG A 44 -3.40 -2.54 -7.82
N TYR A 45 -3.42 -2.15 -6.57
CA TYR A 45 -3.98 -2.97 -5.50
C TYR A 45 -5.47 -3.23 -5.73
N ALA A 46 -6.23 -2.21 -6.13
CA ALA A 46 -7.62 -2.37 -6.53
C ALA A 46 -7.81 -3.39 -7.66
N ARG A 47 -6.90 -3.45 -8.64
CA ARG A 47 -6.93 -4.49 -9.69
C ARG A 47 -6.72 -5.89 -9.13
N VAL A 48 -5.75 -6.07 -8.23
CA VAL A 48 -5.51 -7.37 -7.61
C VAL A 48 -6.70 -7.75 -6.74
N PHE A 49 -7.22 -6.85 -5.92
CA PHE A 49 -8.44 -7.09 -5.14
C PHE A 49 -9.61 -7.50 -6.02
N LYS A 50 -9.81 -6.79 -7.14
CA LYS A 50 -10.87 -7.14 -8.09
C LYS A 50 -10.71 -8.54 -8.66
N GLN A 51 -9.53 -8.88 -9.17
CA GLN A 51 -9.31 -10.17 -9.83
C GLN A 51 -9.41 -11.33 -8.84
N ILE A 52 -8.86 -11.17 -7.65
CA ILE A 52 -9.02 -12.15 -6.58
C ILE A 52 -10.49 -12.22 -6.14
N GLY A 53 -11.16 -11.06 -6.01
CA GLY A 53 -12.57 -10.98 -5.64
C GLY A 53 -13.49 -11.67 -6.66
N GLU A 54 -13.21 -11.57 -7.95
CA GLU A 54 -13.94 -12.29 -9.00
C GLU A 54 -13.86 -13.82 -8.83
N GLY A 55 -12.86 -14.33 -8.15
CA GLY A 55 -12.73 -15.74 -7.76
C GLY A 55 -13.57 -16.14 -6.55
N PHE A 56 -14.20 -15.18 -5.84
CA PHE A 56 -15.18 -15.44 -4.79
C PHE A 56 -16.58 -15.30 -5.37
N GLU A 57 -17.45 -16.28 -5.18
CA GLU A 57 -18.82 -16.31 -5.73
C GLU A 57 -19.70 -15.13 -5.30
N CYS A 58 -19.34 -14.45 -4.19
CA CYS A 58 -20.08 -13.31 -3.66
C CYS A 58 -19.82 -11.97 -4.37
N PHE A 59 -18.83 -11.88 -5.27
CA PHE A 59 -18.48 -10.64 -5.97
C PHE A 59 -19.12 -10.55 -7.38
N SER A 60 -20.44 -10.67 -7.46
CA SER A 60 -21.17 -10.57 -8.74
C SER A 60 -21.25 -9.15 -9.31
N SER A 61 -21.11 -8.11 -8.46
CA SER A 61 -21.07 -6.71 -8.89
C SER A 61 -19.90 -5.98 -8.20
N ASN A 62 -18.90 -5.57 -8.97
CA ASN A 62 -17.75 -4.86 -8.44
C ASN A 62 -17.71 -3.42 -8.98
N PRO A 63 -18.04 -2.41 -8.14
CA PRO A 63 -18.05 -1.00 -8.55
C PRO A 63 -16.67 -0.49 -8.98
N LEU A 64 -15.58 -1.15 -8.57
CA LEU A 64 -14.23 -0.81 -9.01
C LEU A 64 -13.96 -1.18 -10.47
N LYS A 65 -14.80 -2.05 -11.06
CA LYS A 65 -14.65 -2.51 -12.45
C LYS A 65 -14.62 -1.36 -13.45
N ASP A 66 -15.54 -0.44 -13.30
CA ASP A 66 -15.70 0.68 -14.22
C ASP A 66 -14.63 1.74 -14.00
N ILE A 67 -14.29 2.06 -12.74
CA ILE A 67 -13.21 2.99 -12.40
C ILE A 67 -11.88 2.51 -12.96
N ILE A 68 -11.55 1.21 -12.80
CA ILE A 68 -10.29 0.65 -13.29
C ILE A 68 -10.27 0.60 -14.82
N ARG A 69 -11.40 0.29 -15.46
CA ARG A 69 -11.52 0.21 -16.92
C ARG A 69 -11.33 1.56 -17.60
N GLU A 70 -11.86 2.62 -17.01
CA GLU A 70 -11.80 3.97 -17.57
C GLU A 70 -10.45 4.66 -17.38
N ARG A 71 -9.80 4.44 -16.22
CA ARG A 71 -8.63 5.20 -15.82
C ARG A 71 -7.28 4.54 -16.11
N VAL A 72 -7.26 3.26 -16.43
CA VAL A 72 -6.01 2.53 -16.70
C VAL A 72 -6.12 1.79 -18.03
N PRO A 73 -5.93 2.49 -19.15
CA PRO A 73 -5.85 1.85 -20.45
C PRO A 73 -4.57 1.00 -20.52
N GLY A 74 -4.68 -0.20 -20.99
CA GLY A 74 -3.56 -1.09 -21.30
C GLY A 74 -3.39 -2.28 -20.37
N ARG A 75 -2.77 -3.28 -20.87
CA ARG A 75 -2.43 -4.64 -20.43
C ARG A 75 -3.22 -5.17 -19.23
N SER A 76 -4.12 -6.08 -19.50
CA SER A 76 -4.84 -6.83 -18.48
C SER A 76 -3.86 -7.67 -17.67
N PHE A 77 -3.64 -7.30 -16.42
CA PHE A 77 -3.05 -8.20 -15.45
C PHE A 77 -4.06 -9.31 -15.18
N ARG A 78 -3.69 -10.56 -15.42
CA ARG A 78 -4.48 -11.74 -15.05
C ARG A 78 -3.69 -12.57 -14.06
N ILE A 79 -4.33 -13.00 -13.00
CA ILE A 79 -3.79 -14.02 -12.10
C ILE A 79 -4.14 -15.37 -12.72
N GLU A 80 -3.13 -16.00 -13.30
CA GLU A 80 -3.25 -17.29 -13.99
C GLU A 80 -2.72 -18.44 -13.12
N GLY A 81 -3.48 -18.77 -12.06
CA GLY A 81 -3.19 -19.93 -11.24
C GLY A 81 -2.47 -19.67 -9.91
N ASN A 82 -2.34 -20.72 -9.10
CA ASN A 82 -1.85 -20.66 -7.72
C ASN A 82 -0.39 -20.19 -7.59
N ASN A 83 0.47 -20.48 -8.58
CA ASN A 83 1.87 -20.07 -8.54
C ASN A 83 2.05 -18.55 -8.56
N GLN A 84 1.17 -17.83 -9.26
CA GLN A 84 1.20 -16.38 -9.26
C GLN A 84 0.70 -15.79 -7.92
N VAL A 85 -0.27 -16.46 -7.27
CA VAL A 85 -0.71 -16.06 -5.92
C VAL A 85 0.44 -16.18 -4.92
N ASP A 86 1.28 -17.20 -5.03
CA ASP A 86 2.45 -17.37 -4.16
C ASP A 86 3.51 -16.29 -4.39
N SER A 87 3.76 -15.96 -5.64
CA SER A 87 4.65 -14.86 -6.00
C SER A 87 4.13 -13.52 -5.46
N LEU A 88 2.82 -13.27 -5.59
CA LEU A 88 2.17 -12.08 -5.05
C LEU A 88 2.25 -12.03 -3.53
N LEU A 89 1.99 -13.15 -2.83
CA LEU A 89 2.10 -13.22 -1.37
C LEU A 89 3.50 -12.87 -0.90
N SER A 90 4.53 -13.48 -1.51
CA SER A 90 5.93 -13.20 -1.17
C SER A 90 6.31 -11.74 -1.49
N GLY A 91 5.81 -11.20 -2.59
CA GLY A 91 5.99 -9.79 -2.95
C GLY A 91 5.34 -8.84 -1.95
N MET A 92 4.11 -9.16 -1.51
CA MET A 92 3.41 -8.37 -0.49
C MET A 92 4.11 -8.39 0.86
N GLU A 93 4.64 -9.54 1.29
CA GLU A 93 5.43 -9.63 2.53
C GLU A 93 6.62 -8.69 2.50
N ARG A 94 7.40 -8.70 1.42
CA ARG A 94 8.53 -7.77 1.27
C ARG A 94 8.09 -6.31 1.21
N THR A 95 6.94 -6.05 0.60
CA THR A 95 6.43 -4.69 0.43
C THR A 95 5.97 -4.10 1.76
N PHE A 96 5.12 -4.81 2.50
CA PHE A 96 4.65 -4.26 3.77
C PHE A 96 5.79 -4.18 4.80
N ASP A 97 6.72 -5.12 4.83
CA ASP A 97 7.90 -5.05 5.72
C ASP A 97 8.74 -3.78 5.48
N ARG A 98 8.86 -3.32 4.24
CA ARG A 98 9.55 -2.07 3.92
C ARG A 98 8.75 -0.84 4.35
N PHE A 99 7.47 -0.78 4.02
CA PHE A 99 6.63 0.35 4.42
C PHE A 99 6.48 0.42 5.93
N ASP A 100 6.33 -0.71 6.62
CA ASP A 100 6.28 -0.77 8.08
C ASP A 100 7.55 -0.17 8.72
N LYS A 101 8.73 -0.52 8.20
CA LYS A 101 10.00 0.04 8.69
C LYS A 101 10.05 1.54 8.51
N VAL A 102 9.63 2.06 7.37
CA VAL A 102 9.60 3.51 7.13
C VAL A 102 8.56 4.18 8.01
N ALA A 103 7.35 3.63 8.11
CA ALA A 103 6.28 4.17 8.95
C ALA A 103 6.69 4.22 10.44
N GLN A 104 7.32 3.15 10.94
CA GLN A 104 7.84 3.10 12.30
C GLN A 104 8.90 4.19 12.56
N ARG A 105 9.83 4.37 11.62
CA ARG A 105 10.85 5.43 11.74
C ARG A 105 10.23 6.82 11.66
N CYS A 106 9.21 7.02 10.81
CA CYS A 106 8.45 8.27 10.79
C CYS A 106 7.80 8.57 12.13
N ALA A 107 7.17 7.57 12.77
CA ALA A 107 6.56 7.73 14.09
C ALA A 107 7.58 8.06 15.18
N GLN A 108 8.79 7.51 15.11
CA GLN A 108 9.88 7.79 16.04
C GLN A 108 10.48 9.20 15.85
N LEU A 109 10.58 9.67 14.61
CA LEU A 109 11.15 10.97 14.30
C LEU A 109 10.18 12.13 14.54
N MET A 110 8.89 11.93 14.30
CA MET A 110 7.87 12.99 14.35
C MET A 110 7.90 13.82 15.66
N PRO A 111 7.96 13.23 16.85
CA PRO A 111 8.01 14.03 18.10
C PRO A 111 9.31 14.85 18.26
N GLN A 112 10.36 14.51 17.55
CA GLN A 112 11.66 15.20 17.58
C GLN A 112 11.70 16.41 16.63
N LEU A 113 10.80 16.43 15.63
CA LEU A 113 10.74 17.56 14.68
C LEU A 113 10.16 18.82 15.36
N PRO A 114 10.62 20.02 14.95
CA PRO A 114 9.99 21.28 15.37
C PRO A 114 8.49 21.25 15.05
N GLU A 115 7.67 21.71 15.99
CA GLU A 115 6.22 21.63 15.95
C GLU A 115 5.63 22.16 14.63
N GLN A 116 6.15 23.28 14.18
CA GLN A 116 5.73 23.94 12.92
C GLN A 116 5.91 23.09 11.64
N TYR A 117 6.70 22.01 11.69
CA TYR A 117 6.95 21.13 10.53
C TYR A 117 6.30 19.76 10.67
N ARG A 118 5.72 19.44 11.84
CA ARG A 118 5.11 18.12 12.08
C ARG A 118 3.91 17.85 11.17
N CYS A 119 3.06 18.85 10.96
CA CYS A 119 1.93 18.71 10.04
C CYS A 119 2.40 18.42 8.61
N PHE A 120 3.38 19.16 8.13
CA PHE A 120 3.93 18.94 6.80
C PHE A 120 4.57 17.55 6.68
N PHE A 121 5.30 17.10 7.67
CA PHE A 121 5.91 15.78 7.70
C PHE A 121 4.85 14.66 7.76
N LEU A 122 3.80 14.86 8.57
CA LEU A 122 2.68 13.94 8.66
C LEU A 122 2.01 13.78 7.30
N ASP A 123 1.58 14.87 6.69
CA ASP A 123 0.79 14.88 5.45
C ASP A 123 1.58 14.32 4.26
N ASN A 124 2.87 14.62 4.17
CA ASN A 124 3.67 14.34 2.98
C ASN A 124 4.51 13.06 3.06
N LEU A 125 4.71 12.49 4.24
CA LEU A 125 5.51 11.27 4.39
C LEU A 125 4.90 10.26 5.35
N SER A 126 4.61 10.65 6.59
CA SER A 126 4.20 9.69 7.62
C SER A 126 2.86 9.02 7.30
N ALA A 127 1.83 9.80 6.99
CA ALA A 127 0.51 9.26 6.63
C ALA A 127 0.54 8.43 5.34
N PRO A 128 1.18 8.87 4.24
CA PRO A 128 1.41 8.03 3.07
C PRO A 128 2.12 6.70 3.37
N CYS A 129 3.13 6.69 4.26
CA CYS A 129 3.81 5.45 4.66
C CYS A 129 2.87 4.49 5.40
N HIS A 130 2.12 5.00 6.39
CA HIS A 130 1.15 4.20 7.14
C HIS A 130 0.03 3.67 6.23
N TYR A 131 -0.47 4.51 5.33
CA TYR A 131 -1.46 4.12 4.32
C TYR A 131 -0.96 2.96 3.45
N MET A 132 0.24 3.08 2.89
CA MET A 132 0.79 2.05 2.02
C MET A 132 1.15 0.76 2.77
N ALA A 133 1.63 0.85 3.99
CA ALA A 133 1.85 -0.30 4.86
C ALA A 133 0.54 -1.05 5.09
N ALA A 134 -0.48 -0.35 5.56
CA ALA A 134 -1.79 -0.94 5.84
C ALA A 134 -2.46 -1.52 4.58
N LEU A 135 -2.42 -0.81 3.46
CA LEU A 135 -2.98 -1.30 2.19
C LEU A 135 -2.26 -2.59 1.71
N SER A 136 -0.94 -2.66 1.90
CA SER A 136 -0.16 -3.84 1.53
C SER A 136 -0.48 -5.04 2.42
N HIS A 137 -0.66 -4.84 3.72
CA HIS A 137 -1.12 -5.88 4.65
C HIS A 137 -2.54 -6.36 4.29
N SER A 138 -3.44 -5.45 3.99
CA SER A 138 -4.80 -5.79 3.57
C SER A 138 -4.79 -6.69 2.35
N LEU A 139 -4.05 -6.32 1.31
CA LEU A 139 -3.95 -7.13 0.10
C LEU A 139 -3.32 -8.50 0.38
N TYR A 140 -2.29 -8.58 1.22
CA TYR A 140 -1.68 -9.83 1.62
C TYR A 140 -2.69 -10.77 2.27
N HIS A 141 -3.48 -10.29 3.23
CA HIS A 141 -4.51 -11.09 3.89
C HIS A 141 -5.64 -11.48 2.92
N PHE A 142 -6.01 -10.60 2.00
CA PHE A 142 -6.99 -10.92 0.96
C PHE A 142 -6.52 -12.05 0.02
N LEU A 143 -5.27 -12.01 -0.41
CA LEU A 143 -4.64 -13.09 -1.19
C LEU A 143 -4.59 -14.40 -0.39
N ARG A 144 -4.32 -14.34 0.91
CA ARG A 144 -4.37 -15.51 1.80
C ARG A 144 -5.79 -16.07 1.95
N ALA A 145 -6.80 -15.22 2.03
CA ALA A 145 -8.19 -15.65 2.07
C ALA A 145 -8.59 -16.40 0.78
N TYR A 146 -8.07 -15.93 -0.35
CA TYR A 146 -8.27 -16.62 -1.63
C TYR A 146 -7.58 -17.98 -1.67
N LYS A 147 -6.33 -18.05 -1.25
CA LYS A 147 -5.51 -19.27 -1.33
C LYS A 147 -5.88 -20.31 -0.28
N TYR A 148 -6.12 -19.90 0.97
CA TYR A 148 -6.33 -20.78 2.11
C TYR A 148 -7.78 -20.75 2.57
N THR A 149 -8.60 -21.60 1.94
CA THR A 149 -10.06 -21.60 2.15
C THR A 149 -10.46 -21.91 3.58
N GLU A 150 -9.69 -22.75 4.29
CA GLU A 150 -9.91 -23.11 5.70
C GLU A 150 -9.68 -21.93 6.67
N LYS A 151 -8.94 -20.90 6.24
CA LYS A 151 -8.67 -19.68 7.01
C LYS A 151 -9.28 -18.43 6.39
N ARG A 152 -10.23 -18.62 5.46
CA ARG A 152 -10.80 -17.53 4.65
C ARG A 152 -11.38 -16.42 5.51
N THR A 153 -12.31 -16.73 6.40
CA THR A 153 -12.98 -15.73 7.25
C THR A 153 -11.96 -14.91 8.04
N LYS A 154 -11.05 -15.57 8.76
CA LYS A 154 -10.02 -14.90 9.54
C LYS A 154 -9.16 -13.95 8.68
N ASN A 155 -8.79 -14.38 7.49
CA ASN A 155 -7.97 -13.55 6.61
C ASN A 155 -8.77 -12.39 5.98
N LEU A 156 -10.07 -12.57 5.72
CA LEU A 156 -10.93 -11.46 5.29
C LEU A 156 -11.11 -10.42 6.39
N ASP A 157 -11.33 -10.84 7.62
CA ASP A 157 -11.43 -9.94 8.79
C ASP A 157 -10.15 -9.12 8.95
N LEU A 158 -8.98 -9.76 8.88
CA LEU A 158 -7.70 -9.06 8.92
C LEU A 158 -7.52 -8.10 7.72
N SER A 159 -7.96 -8.50 6.53
CA SER A 159 -7.90 -7.62 5.36
C SER A 159 -8.74 -6.36 5.56
N ILE A 160 -9.94 -6.48 6.13
CA ILE A 160 -10.82 -5.36 6.44
C ILE A 160 -10.19 -4.47 7.52
N GLU A 161 -9.69 -5.05 8.62
CA GLU A 161 -9.01 -4.32 9.69
C GLU A 161 -7.87 -3.44 9.15
N TYR A 162 -7.08 -3.96 8.22
CA TYR A 162 -6.00 -3.19 7.61
C TYR A 162 -6.50 -2.14 6.61
N LEU A 163 -7.65 -2.33 5.94
CA LEU A 163 -8.27 -1.26 5.15
C LEU A 163 -8.76 -0.11 6.03
N GLU A 164 -9.32 -0.42 7.19
CA GLU A 164 -9.71 0.59 8.18
C GLU A 164 -8.49 1.40 8.67
N LYS A 165 -7.37 0.72 8.98
CA LYS A 165 -6.10 1.41 9.32
C LYS A 165 -5.57 2.28 8.16
N ALA A 166 -5.71 1.83 6.92
CA ALA A 166 -5.35 2.65 5.77
C ALA A 166 -6.24 3.90 5.67
N GLN A 167 -7.53 3.76 5.89
CA GLN A 167 -8.47 4.88 5.94
C GLN A 167 -8.15 5.86 7.07
N GLU A 168 -7.83 5.35 8.27
CA GLU A 168 -7.40 6.17 9.42
C GLU A 168 -6.14 6.98 9.10
N ALA A 169 -5.16 6.37 8.41
CA ALA A 169 -3.95 7.07 7.99
C ALA A 169 -4.27 8.24 7.05
N LEU A 170 -5.21 8.09 6.12
CA LEU A 170 -5.65 9.18 5.26
C LEU A 170 -6.39 10.29 6.03
N TYR A 171 -7.25 9.92 6.98
CA TYR A 171 -7.96 10.89 7.81
C TYR A 171 -7.08 11.62 8.83
N SER A 172 -5.90 11.08 9.12
CA SER A 172 -4.92 11.77 9.99
C SER A 172 -4.29 13.00 9.32
N THR A 173 -4.38 13.13 8.00
CA THR A 173 -3.87 14.30 7.29
C THR A 173 -4.76 15.52 7.57
N GLN A 174 -4.14 16.63 7.97
CA GLN A 174 -4.88 17.83 8.42
C GLN A 174 -5.24 18.78 7.27
N HIS A 175 -4.56 18.67 6.14
CA HIS A 175 -4.69 19.64 5.06
C HIS A 175 -5.28 19.05 3.77
N GLY A 176 -5.92 17.88 3.86
CA GLY A 176 -6.87 17.37 2.85
C GLY A 176 -6.48 17.61 1.38
N VAL A 177 -5.23 17.39 1.02
CA VAL A 177 -4.78 17.47 -0.37
C VAL A 177 -4.97 16.12 -1.03
N PHE A 178 -6.22 15.72 -1.18
CA PHE A 178 -6.59 14.64 -2.10
C PHE A 178 -7.89 14.97 -2.80
#